data_663a9b94ff26e20d879adaba6b933e13
#
_entry.id   663a9b94ff26e20d879adaba6b933e13
#
_cell.length_a   1.000
_cell.length_b   1.000
_cell.length_c   1.000
_cell.angle_alpha   90.00
_cell.angle_beta   90.00
_cell.angle_gamma   90.00
#
_symmetry.space_group_name_H-M   'P 1'
#
loop_
_entity.id
_entity.type
_entity.pdbx_description
1 polymer ?
#
loop_
_entity_poly.entity_id
_entity_poly.type
_entity_poly.pdbx_seq_one_letter_code
_entity_poly.pdbx_strand_id
1 'polypeptide(L)'
;MEFLMNLSEGSQFAIQLAIVLICLFYGAKKGGIALGLLGGIGLIVLVFGFGIEPGKPAIDVMLTILAVVVTSATLQASGGLDVMLQIAEKLLRKNPKYVSILAPFVTCTLTILCGTGHVVYTMLPIIYDIAIKNNIRPERPMAASSIASQMGIIASPVSVAVVTLTAFLVNAQNHLAGFDGYLDLLKITVPSTLCGVLAIGIFSWFRGKDLDKDQEFQEKLKDPEFKKYVYGDSASLLDKKLPQSSWNAMWIFFGAILVVALLGYFKELRPSFEKSAPAQVVEVLSGDKAVKSFNVKDGKILAVAKDGKVALEVKDNKAKAKTAYDSVEIYDNKGTLTQTVALQDNNVVITAGDKTETIENAAIDLKDTAKKKVTLGMVHVIQIFMLLAGSLIIIFTKTDAGKISKNEIFRSGMIALVAV
;
A
#
# COMPACT_ATOMS: atom_id res chain seq x y z
N MET A 1 -3.28 35.53 9.26
CA MET A 1 -2.87 34.25 9.86
C MET A 1 -3.37 34.12 11.31
N GLU A 2 -3.06 35.09 12.18
CA GLU A 2 -3.52 35.06 13.59
C GLU A 2 -5.02 34.91 13.80
N PHE A 3 -5.85 35.45 12.89
CA PHE A 3 -7.30 35.34 12.98
C PHE A 3 -7.81 33.90 12.93
N LEU A 4 -7.26 33.04 12.05
CA LEU A 4 -7.69 31.64 11.93
C LEU A 4 -7.17 30.79 13.10
N MET A 5 -6.02 31.12 13.66
CA MET A 5 -5.45 30.43 14.82
C MET A 5 -6.15 30.80 16.14
N ASN A 6 -6.80 31.96 16.20
CA ASN A 6 -7.55 32.43 17.39
C ASN A 6 -9.01 31.98 17.44
N LEU A 7 -9.48 31.20 16.45
CA LEU A 7 -10.81 30.59 16.48
C LEU A 7 -10.89 29.46 17.50
N SER A 8 -12.09 29.14 17.98
CA SER A 8 -12.29 27.96 18.81
C SER A 8 -11.87 26.67 18.07
N GLU A 9 -11.37 25.66 18.79
CA GLU A 9 -10.92 24.38 18.21
C GLU A 9 -11.96 23.74 17.28
N GLY A 10 -13.25 23.78 17.67
CA GLY A 10 -14.33 23.27 16.84
C GLY A 10 -14.52 24.04 15.54
N SER A 11 -14.36 25.38 15.56
CA SER A 11 -14.42 26.20 14.34
C SER A 11 -13.22 25.97 13.44
N GLN A 12 -12.03 25.85 14.01
CA GLN A 12 -10.82 25.51 13.25
C GLN A 12 -10.99 24.14 12.56
N PHE A 13 -11.41 23.11 13.29
CA PHE A 13 -11.66 21.79 12.74
C PHE A 13 -12.70 21.81 11.60
N ALA A 14 -13.82 22.52 11.79
CA ALA A 14 -14.85 22.62 10.77
C ALA A 14 -14.34 23.26 9.47
N ILE A 15 -13.55 24.34 9.57
CA ILE A 15 -12.97 25.02 8.40
C ILE A 15 -11.91 24.12 7.73
N GLN A 16 -11.03 23.48 8.51
CA GLN A 16 -10.01 22.56 7.99
C GLN A 16 -10.67 21.40 7.26
N LEU A 17 -11.70 20.78 7.84
CA LEU A 17 -12.46 19.72 7.20
C LEU A 17 -13.15 20.20 5.92
N ALA A 18 -13.73 21.39 5.93
CA ALA A 18 -14.35 21.98 4.74
C ALA A 18 -13.33 22.18 3.60
N ILE A 19 -12.12 22.67 3.90
CA ILE A 19 -11.03 22.82 2.91
C ILE A 19 -10.69 21.46 2.30
N VAL A 20 -10.47 20.43 3.13
CA VAL A 20 -10.18 19.08 2.66
C VAL A 20 -11.29 18.54 1.75
N LEU A 21 -12.55 18.66 2.19
CA LEU A 21 -13.70 18.20 1.42
C LEU A 21 -13.87 18.96 0.09
N ILE A 22 -13.68 20.28 0.09
CA ILE A 22 -13.73 21.09 -1.15
C ILE A 22 -12.65 20.64 -2.12
N CYS A 23 -11.41 20.49 -1.68
CA CYS A 23 -10.31 20.01 -2.51
C CYS A 23 -10.60 18.61 -3.06
N LEU A 24 -11.11 17.72 -2.22
CA LEU A 24 -11.46 16.35 -2.59
C LEU A 24 -12.59 16.30 -3.63
N PHE A 25 -13.73 16.94 -3.35
CA PHE A 25 -14.89 16.89 -4.26
C PHE A 25 -14.65 17.63 -5.57
N TYR A 26 -13.99 18.79 -5.51
CA TYR A 26 -13.67 19.53 -6.73
C TYR A 26 -12.58 18.82 -7.54
N GLY A 27 -11.59 18.26 -6.87
CA GLY A 27 -10.55 17.43 -7.52
C GLY A 27 -11.15 16.18 -8.18
N ALA A 28 -12.03 15.47 -7.49
CA ALA A 28 -12.73 14.31 -8.03
C ALA A 28 -13.63 14.68 -9.24
N LYS A 29 -14.32 15.83 -9.18
CA LYS A 29 -15.15 16.33 -10.30
C LYS A 29 -14.32 16.65 -11.55
N LYS A 30 -13.11 17.20 -11.40
CA LYS A 30 -12.21 17.51 -12.51
C LYS A 30 -11.49 16.25 -13.02
N GLY A 31 -11.29 15.27 -12.14
CA GLY A 31 -10.64 14.01 -12.48
C GLY A 31 -9.14 14.12 -12.75
N GLY A 32 -8.52 12.98 -13.02
CA GLY A 32 -7.12 12.90 -13.37
C GLY A 32 -6.19 13.46 -12.29
N ILE A 33 -5.16 14.17 -12.70
CA ILE A 33 -4.13 14.77 -11.84
C ILE A 33 -4.65 15.92 -10.96
N ALA A 34 -5.85 16.45 -11.27
CA ALA A 34 -6.41 17.59 -10.55
C ALA A 34 -6.63 17.31 -9.05
N LEU A 35 -6.89 16.04 -8.69
CA LEU A 35 -7.07 15.65 -7.30
C LEU A 35 -5.80 15.93 -6.47
N GLY A 36 -4.63 15.51 -6.97
CA GLY A 36 -3.36 15.75 -6.28
C GLY A 36 -2.98 17.23 -6.25
N LEU A 37 -3.14 17.96 -7.38
CA LEU A 37 -2.83 19.39 -7.43
C LEU A 37 -3.71 20.21 -6.48
N LEU A 38 -5.01 19.93 -6.40
CA LEU A 38 -5.92 20.60 -5.47
C LEU A 38 -5.65 20.19 -4.02
N GLY A 39 -5.23 18.94 -3.78
CA GLY A 39 -4.72 18.50 -2.48
C GLY A 39 -3.51 19.33 -2.04
N GLY A 40 -2.56 19.59 -2.95
CA GLY A 40 -1.42 20.47 -2.69
C GLY A 40 -1.83 21.91 -2.32
N ILE A 41 -2.84 22.48 -3.00
CA ILE A 41 -3.39 23.79 -2.64
C ILE A 41 -4.01 23.74 -1.23
N GLY A 42 -4.79 22.69 -0.93
CA GLY A 42 -5.35 22.47 0.40
C GLY A 42 -4.29 22.40 1.48
N LEU A 43 -3.19 21.68 1.20
CA LEU A 43 -2.04 21.57 2.11
C LEU A 43 -1.39 22.94 2.37
N ILE A 44 -1.19 23.76 1.33
CA ILE A 44 -0.66 25.13 1.49
C ILE A 44 -1.55 25.94 2.44
N VAL A 45 -2.88 25.89 2.25
CA VAL A 45 -3.82 26.62 3.13
C VAL A 45 -3.78 26.10 4.56
N LEU A 46 -3.68 24.78 4.77
CA LEU A 46 -3.62 24.19 6.11
C LEU A 46 -2.29 24.54 6.82
N VAL A 47 -1.17 24.45 6.12
CA VAL A 47 0.15 24.72 6.69
C VAL A 47 0.32 26.22 6.96
N PHE A 48 0.13 27.06 5.97
CA PHE A 48 0.39 28.50 6.10
C PHE A 48 -0.77 29.27 6.74
N GLY A 49 -2.02 28.77 6.62
CA GLY A 49 -3.19 29.42 7.22
C GLY A 49 -3.45 29.03 8.66
N PHE A 50 -3.23 27.75 9.01
CA PHE A 50 -3.54 27.20 10.33
C PHE A 50 -2.30 26.78 11.11
N GLY A 51 -1.10 26.87 10.53
CA GLY A 51 0.14 26.48 11.21
C GLY A 51 0.27 24.96 11.44
N ILE A 52 -0.45 24.15 10.67
CA ILE A 52 -0.39 22.69 10.81
C ILE A 52 0.95 22.19 10.28
N GLU A 53 1.69 21.44 11.10
CA GLU A 53 2.95 20.84 10.68
C GLU A 53 2.71 19.80 9.57
N PRO A 54 3.37 19.91 8.41
CA PRO A 54 3.18 18.93 7.34
C PRO A 54 3.73 17.56 7.76
N GLY A 55 2.97 16.51 7.48
CA GLY A 55 3.39 15.14 7.72
C GLY A 55 4.58 14.74 6.85
N LYS A 56 5.25 13.64 7.23
CA LYS A 56 6.32 13.06 6.41
C LYS A 56 5.74 12.43 5.15
N PRO A 57 6.35 12.65 3.97
CA PRO A 57 5.90 12.00 2.74
C PRO A 57 5.91 10.48 2.87
N ALA A 58 4.88 9.82 2.35
CA ALA A 58 4.75 8.36 2.37
C ALA A 58 5.58 7.70 1.25
N ILE A 59 6.91 7.89 1.27
CA ILE A 59 7.83 7.45 0.19
C ILE A 59 7.71 5.95 -0.08
N ASP A 60 7.61 5.12 0.95
CA ASP A 60 7.47 3.67 0.79
C ASP A 60 6.18 3.29 0.05
N VAL A 61 5.10 4.03 0.30
CA VAL A 61 3.82 3.87 -0.42
C VAL A 61 4.00 4.27 -1.88
N MET A 62 4.60 5.42 -2.15
CA MET A 62 4.85 5.90 -3.52
C MET A 62 5.70 4.93 -4.34
N LEU A 63 6.77 4.39 -3.75
CA LEU A 63 7.62 3.39 -4.41
C LEU A 63 6.87 2.07 -4.67
N THR A 64 5.99 1.67 -3.76
CA THR A 64 5.19 0.46 -3.96
C THR A 64 4.14 0.65 -5.06
N ILE A 65 3.49 1.81 -5.10
CA ILE A 65 2.59 2.18 -6.20
C ILE A 65 3.33 2.10 -7.53
N LEU A 66 4.51 2.72 -7.61
CA LEU A 66 5.33 2.73 -8.81
C LEU A 66 5.68 1.29 -9.25
N ALA A 67 6.15 0.45 -8.34
CA ALA A 67 6.52 -0.94 -8.63
C ALA A 67 5.34 -1.75 -9.20
N VAL A 68 4.17 -1.64 -8.56
CA VAL A 68 2.96 -2.35 -8.97
C VAL A 68 2.43 -1.83 -10.31
N VAL A 69 2.36 -0.51 -10.49
CA VAL A 69 1.86 0.11 -11.72
C VAL A 69 2.74 -0.25 -12.92
N VAL A 70 4.07 -0.14 -12.78
CA VAL A 70 5.00 -0.51 -13.84
C VAL A 70 4.84 -1.97 -14.22
N THR A 71 4.74 -2.87 -13.25
CA THR A 71 4.59 -4.30 -13.52
C THR A 71 3.26 -4.64 -14.18
N SER A 72 2.16 -4.08 -13.69
CA SER A 72 0.82 -4.28 -14.28
C SER A 72 0.71 -3.71 -15.69
N ALA A 73 1.31 -2.54 -15.93
CA ALA A 73 1.39 -1.95 -17.26
C ALA A 73 2.26 -2.80 -18.21
N THR A 74 3.34 -3.39 -17.70
CA THR A 74 4.19 -4.31 -18.45
C THR A 74 3.43 -5.59 -18.81
N LEU A 75 2.66 -6.16 -17.88
CA LEU A 75 1.78 -7.30 -18.13
C LEU A 75 0.77 -7.00 -19.25
N GLN A 76 0.17 -5.82 -19.23
CA GLN A 76 -0.77 -5.41 -20.28
C GLN A 76 -0.07 -5.20 -21.62
N ALA A 77 1.05 -4.48 -21.64
CA ALA A 77 1.80 -4.20 -22.86
C ALA A 77 2.37 -5.46 -23.55
N SER A 78 2.67 -6.50 -22.75
CA SER A 78 3.14 -7.81 -23.24
C SER A 78 2.01 -8.74 -23.72
N GLY A 79 0.74 -8.34 -23.56
CA GLY A 79 -0.43 -9.17 -23.85
C GLY A 79 -0.75 -10.24 -22.79
N GLY A 80 -0.06 -10.22 -21.66
CA GLY A 80 -0.35 -11.16 -20.56
C GLY A 80 -1.73 -10.96 -19.96
N LEU A 81 -2.20 -9.72 -19.90
CA LEU A 81 -3.58 -9.40 -19.49
C LEU A 81 -4.61 -9.98 -20.49
N ASP A 82 -4.34 -9.92 -21.81
CA ASP A 82 -5.25 -10.47 -22.83
C ASP A 82 -5.44 -11.98 -22.62
N VAL A 83 -4.40 -12.72 -22.21
CA VAL A 83 -4.49 -14.14 -21.88
C VAL A 83 -5.42 -14.35 -20.68
N MET A 84 -5.30 -13.57 -19.62
CA MET A 84 -6.18 -13.65 -18.46
C MET A 84 -7.64 -13.39 -18.85
N LEU A 85 -7.86 -12.39 -19.70
CA LEU A 85 -9.19 -12.06 -20.22
C LEU A 85 -9.78 -13.17 -21.10
N GLN A 86 -8.98 -13.83 -21.95
CA GLN A 86 -9.42 -15.00 -22.73
C GLN A 86 -9.82 -16.17 -21.83
N ILE A 87 -9.06 -16.44 -20.76
CA ILE A 87 -9.41 -17.48 -19.78
C ILE A 87 -10.74 -17.14 -19.11
N ALA A 88 -10.92 -15.90 -18.70
CA ALA A 88 -12.13 -15.39 -18.09
C ALA A 88 -13.33 -15.51 -19.03
N GLU A 89 -13.20 -15.09 -20.29
CA GLU A 89 -14.22 -15.21 -21.30
C GLU A 89 -14.62 -16.69 -21.56
N LYS A 90 -13.64 -17.58 -21.68
CA LYS A 90 -13.87 -19.01 -21.86
C LYS A 90 -14.68 -19.61 -20.71
N LEU A 91 -14.36 -19.18 -19.46
CA LEU A 91 -15.10 -19.62 -18.28
C LEU A 91 -16.56 -19.13 -18.29
N LEU A 92 -16.80 -17.88 -18.65
CA LEU A 92 -18.14 -17.29 -18.75
C LEU A 92 -18.98 -17.94 -19.86
N ARG A 93 -18.38 -18.12 -21.05
CA ARG A 93 -19.06 -18.76 -22.18
C ARG A 93 -19.39 -20.23 -21.93
N LYS A 94 -18.63 -20.93 -21.10
CA LYS A 94 -18.91 -22.32 -20.70
C LYS A 94 -20.16 -22.42 -19.82
N ASN A 95 -20.48 -21.38 -19.08
CA ASN A 95 -21.57 -21.37 -18.09
C ASN A 95 -22.48 -20.13 -18.25
N PRO A 96 -23.05 -19.88 -19.43
CA PRO A 96 -23.71 -18.62 -19.73
C PRO A 96 -24.98 -18.39 -18.88
N LYS A 97 -25.68 -19.45 -18.47
CA LYS A 97 -26.87 -19.33 -17.60
C LYS A 97 -26.57 -18.63 -16.27
N TYR A 98 -25.35 -18.80 -15.77
CA TYR A 98 -24.94 -18.25 -14.48
C TYR A 98 -24.18 -16.93 -14.61
N VAL A 99 -24.19 -16.29 -15.78
CA VAL A 99 -23.38 -15.09 -16.04
C VAL A 99 -23.68 -13.95 -15.05
N SER A 100 -24.92 -13.82 -14.58
CA SER A 100 -25.29 -12.77 -13.59
C SER A 100 -24.57 -12.91 -12.24
N ILE A 101 -24.18 -14.12 -11.85
CA ILE A 101 -23.40 -14.38 -10.63
C ILE A 101 -21.92 -14.53 -10.98
N LEU A 102 -21.61 -15.28 -12.04
CA LEU A 102 -20.24 -15.65 -12.37
C LEU A 102 -19.40 -14.45 -12.88
N ALA A 103 -20.01 -13.55 -13.65
CA ALA A 103 -19.30 -12.40 -14.19
C ALA A 103 -18.79 -11.44 -13.10
N PRO A 104 -19.57 -11.08 -12.06
CA PRO A 104 -19.05 -10.31 -10.92
C PRO A 104 -17.85 -10.97 -10.22
N PHE A 105 -17.90 -12.30 -10.02
CA PHE A 105 -16.77 -13.01 -9.42
C PHE A 105 -15.53 -12.99 -10.32
N VAL A 106 -15.71 -13.21 -11.61
CA VAL A 106 -14.60 -13.18 -12.58
C VAL A 106 -13.96 -11.80 -12.63
N THR A 107 -14.75 -10.74 -12.74
CA THR A 107 -14.23 -9.37 -12.79
C THR A 107 -13.57 -8.96 -11.47
N CYS A 108 -14.14 -9.34 -10.33
CA CYS A 108 -13.53 -9.14 -9.01
C CYS A 108 -12.18 -9.87 -8.93
N THR A 109 -12.12 -11.15 -9.32
CA THR A 109 -10.88 -11.94 -9.30
C THR A 109 -9.81 -11.33 -10.20
N LEU A 110 -10.16 -10.90 -11.41
CA LEU A 110 -9.23 -10.21 -12.30
C LEU A 110 -8.70 -8.92 -11.67
N THR A 111 -9.56 -8.16 -11.01
CA THR A 111 -9.16 -6.94 -10.29
C THR A 111 -8.24 -7.25 -9.10
N ILE A 112 -8.55 -8.28 -8.32
CA ILE A 112 -7.69 -8.74 -7.21
C ILE A 112 -6.29 -9.08 -7.73
N LEU A 113 -6.19 -9.76 -8.85
CA LEU A 113 -4.92 -10.16 -9.45
C LEU A 113 -4.17 -8.97 -10.07
N CYS A 114 -4.86 -8.10 -10.81
CA CYS A 114 -4.23 -6.98 -11.51
C CYS A 114 -4.02 -5.72 -10.65
N GLY A 115 -4.67 -5.63 -9.49
CA GLY A 115 -4.60 -4.47 -8.59
C GLY A 115 -5.37 -3.24 -9.06
N THR A 116 -6.15 -3.34 -10.14
CA THR A 116 -6.88 -2.22 -10.76
C THR A 116 -8.26 -2.63 -11.26
N GLY A 117 -9.26 -1.79 -11.02
CA GLY A 117 -10.64 -2.00 -11.49
C GLY A 117 -10.85 -1.76 -13.00
N HIS A 118 -9.86 -1.22 -13.72
CA HIS A 118 -10.00 -0.92 -15.15
C HIS A 118 -10.20 -2.16 -16.03
N VAL A 119 -9.82 -3.34 -15.55
CA VAL A 119 -10.01 -4.62 -16.25
C VAL A 119 -11.47 -4.88 -16.62
N VAL A 120 -12.42 -4.36 -15.85
CA VAL A 120 -13.85 -4.53 -16.12
C VAL A 120 -14.25 -3.93 -17.47
N TYR A 121 -13.66 -2.81 -17.89
CA TYR A 121 -14.06 -2.18 -19.15
C TYR A 121 -13.85 -3.07 -20.37
N THR A 122 -12.82 -3.90 -20.35
CA THR A 122 -12.58 -4.90 -21.41
C THR A 122 -13.55 -6.09 -21.29
N MET A 123 -14.01 -6.42 -20.08
CA MET A 123 -14.94 -7.53 -19.87
C MET A 123 -16.42 -7.17 -20.13
N LEU A 124 -16.81 -5.90 -19.97
CA LEU A 124 -18.21 -5.48 -20.14
C LEU A 124 -18.80 -5.84 -21.51
N PRO A 125 -18.13 -5.59 -22.66
CA PRO A 125 -18.64 -5.99 -23.95
C PRO A 125 -18.82 -7.51 -24.10
N ILE A 126 -17.92 -8.29 -23.51
CA ILE A 126 -17.98 -9.76 -23.51
C ILE A 126 -19.17 -10.24 -22.66
N ILE A 127 -19.35 -9.65 -21.47
CA ILE A 127 -20.47 -9.96 -20.57
C ILE A 127 -21.79 -9.61 -21.24
N TYR A 128 -21.86 -8.48 -21.94
CA TYR A 128 -23.01 -8.07 -22.73
C TYR A 128 -23.35 -9.12 -23.79
N ASP A 129 -22.36 -9.50 -24.62
CA ASP A 129 -22.54 -10.47 -25.71
C ASP A 129 -23.05 -11.84 -25.18
N ILE A 130 -22.49 -12.31 -24.07
CA ILE A 130 -22.92 -13.55 -23.43
C ILE A 130 -24.35 -13.42 -22.89
N ALA A 131 -24.67 -12.35 -22.22
CA ALA A 131 -25.98 -12.14 -21.62
C ALA A 131 -27.08 -12.04 -22.68
N ILE A 132 -26.88 -11.21 -23.71
CA ILE A 132 -27.89 -10.98 -24.76
C ILE A 132 -28.18 -12.25 -25.56
N LYS A 133 -27.16 -13.03 -25.91
CA LYS A 133 -27.27 -14.28 -26.62
C LYS A 133 -27.97 -15.39 -25.84
N ASN A 134 -28.06 -15.26 -24.52
CA ASN A 134 -28.70 -16.22 -23.62
C ASN A 134 -30.02 -15.68 -23.01
N ASN A 135 -30.60 -14.63 -23.60
CA ASN A 135 -31.85 -14.00 -23.17
C ASN A 135 -31.79 -13.44 -21.74
N ILE A 136 -30.60 -13.23 -21.21
CA ILE A 136 -30.39 -12.61 -19.89
C ILE A 136 -30.29 -11.12 -20.09
N ARG A 137 -30.99 -10.35 -19.25
CA ARG A 137 -30.92 -8.87 -19.26
C ARG A 137 -29.53 -8.39 -18.95
N PRO A 138 -28.80 -7.71 -19.89
CA PRO A 138 -27.39 -7.39 -19.75
C PRO A 138 -27.07 -6.48 -18.55
N GLU A 139 -27.98 -5.59 -18.16
CA GLU A 139 -27.80 -4.70 -17.01
C GLU A 139 -27.48 -5.47 -15.72
N ARG A 140 -28.02 -6.67 -15.56
CA ARG A 140 -27.78 -7.52 -14.37
C ARG A 140 -26.30 -7.84 -14.19
N PRO A 141 -25.66 -8.62 -15.08
CA PRO A 141 -24.25 -8.97 -14.91
C PRO A 141 -23.33 -7.79 -15.10
N MET A 142 -23.66 -6.80 -15.95
CA MET A 142 -22.79 -5.65 -16.21
C MET A 142 -22.70 -4.72 -15.00
N ALA A 143 -23.84 -4.34 -14.39
CA ALA A 143 -23.86 -3.50 -13.22
C ALA A 143 -23.16 -4.17 -12.02
N ALA A 144 -23.49 -5.45 -11.78
CA ALA A 144 -22.88 -6.24 -10.72
C ALA A 144 -21.37 -6.40 -10.92
N SER A 145 -20.91 -6.63 -12.15
CA SER A 145 -19.50 -6.75 -12.49
C SER A 145 -18.74 -5.44 -12.32
N SER A 146 -19.34 -4.30 -12.67
CA SER A 146 -18.74 -2.99 -12.48
C SER A 146 -18.50 -2.70 -11.01
N ILE A 147 -19.48 -2.98 -10.14
CA ILE A 147 -19.35 -2.80 -8.69
C ILE A 147 -18.33 -3.80 -8.12
N ALA A 148 -18.43 -5.08 -8.49
CA ALA A 148 -17.56 -6.13 -8.00
C ALA A 148 -16.08 -5.88 -8.35
N SER A 149 -15.81 -5.33 -9.54
CA SER A 149 -14.48 -4.93 -9.95
C SER A 149 -13.92 -3.83 -9.06
N GLN A 150 -14.69 -2.81 -8.69
CA GLN A 150 -14.23 -1.77 -7.76
C GLN A 150 -14.02 -2.31 -6.35
N MET A 151 -14.91 -3.21 -5.88
CA MET A 151 -14.74 -3.89 -4.60
C MET A 151 -13.46 -4.75 -4.56
N GLY A 152 -13.06 -5.36 -5.68
CA GLY A 152 -11.85 -6.17 -5.78
C GLY A 152 -10.55 -5.40 -5.50
N ILE A 153 -10.55 -4.08 -5.64
CA ILE A 153 -9.37 -3.24 -5.38
C ILE A 153 -8.91 -3.36 -3.94
N ILE A 154 -9.85 -3.34 -2.96
CA ILE A 154 -9.49 -3.43 -1.54
C ILE A 154 -9.11 -4.84 -1.10
N ALA A 155 -9.41 -5.85 -1.89
CA ALA A 155 -9.03 -7.24 -1.66
C ALA A 155 -7.74 -7.64 -2.41
N SER A 156 -7.16 -6.74 -3.18
CA SER A 156 -5.99 -7.03 -4.01
C SER A 156 -4.68 -6.88 -3.24
N PRO A 157 -3.83 -7.90 -3.25
CA PRO A 157 -2.50 -7.82 -2.65
C PRO A 157 -1.56 -6.85 -3.37
N VAL A 158 -1.88 -6.42 -4.56
CA VAL A 158 -1.05 -5.53 -5.38
C VAL A 158 -1.73 -4.19 -5.67
N SER A 159 -2.81 -3.86 -4.97
CA SER A 159 -3.48 -2.58 -5.18
C SER A 159 -2.85 -1.45 -4.37
N VAL A 160 -2.86 -0.26 -4.97
CA VAL A 160 -2.45 0.98 -4.31
C VAL A 160 -3.26 1.23 -3.03
N ALA A 161 -4.57 1.01 -3.09
CA ALA A 161 -5.48 1.27 -1.97
C ALA A 161 -5.13 0.43 -0.73
N VAL A 162 -4.84 -0.86 -0.91
CA VAL A 162 -4.46 -1.76 0.19
C VAL A 162 -3.11 -1.38 0.79
N VAL A 163 -2.13 -1.04 -0.06
CA VAL A 163 -0.80 -0.61 0.40
C VAL A 163 -0.90 0.68 1.22
N THR A 164 -1.63 1.68 0.72
CA THR A 164 -1.82 2.97 1.40
C THR A 164 -2.56 2.81 2.73
N LEU A 165 -3.66 2.06 2.73
CA LEU A 165 -4.44 1.81 3.95
C LEU A 165 -3.61 1.05 4.98
N THR A 166 -2.86 0.04 4.56
CA THR A 166 -1.96 -0.70 5.47
C THR A 166 -0.92 0.22 6.08
N ALA A 167 -0.24 1.04 5.26
CA ALA A 167 0.76 1.97 5.75
C ALA A 167 0.18 2.94 6.80
N PHE A 168 -1.05 3.41 6.59
CA PHE A 168 -1.75 4.28 7.54
C PHE A 168 -2.09 3.55 8.85
N LEU A 169 -2.60 2.32 8.80
CA LEU A 169 -3.01 1.54 9.98
C LEU A 169 -1.83 1.06 10.84
N VAL A 170 -0.65 0.90 10.23
CA VAL A 170 0.58 0.40 10.93
C VAL A 170 1.50 1.56 11.33
N ASN A 171 1.15 2.80 11.02
CA ASN A 171 1.94 3.96 11.39
C ASN A 171 2.06 4.07 12.92
N ALA A 172 3.27 4.38 13.40
CA ALA A 172 3.56 4.49 14.83
C ALA A 172 2.64 5.46 15.61
N GLN A 173 2.08 6.46 14.93
CA GLN A 173 1.13 7.41 15.52
C GLN A 173 -0.30 6.86 15.59
N ASN A 174 -0.69 5.97 14.68
CA ASN A 174 -2.05 5.46 14.51
C ASN A 174 -2.11 3.94 14.59
N HIS A 175 -1.15 3.29 15.26
CA HIS A 175 -1.07 1.84 15.31
C HIS A 175 -2.35 1.25 15.89
N LEU A 176 -3.12 0.55 15.04
CA LEU A 176 -4.32 -0.15 15.48
C LEU A 176 -3.94 -1.44 16.20
N ALA A 177 -4.39 -1.59 17.43
CA ALA A 177 -4.09 -2.78 18.23
C ALA A 177 -4.56 -4.07 17.52
N GLY A 178 -3.67 -5.07 17.44
CA GLY A 178 -3.96 -6.33 16.76
C GLY A 178 -3.78 -6.29 15.23
N PHE A 179 -3.26 -5.19 14.69
CA PHE A 179 -2.99 -5.02 13.27
C PHE A 179 -1.48 -4.94 13.03
N ASP A 180 -0.87 -6.05 12.64
CA ASP A 180 0.58 -6.13 12.46
C ASP A 180 1.04 -5.85 11.01
N GLY A 181 0.09 -5.72 10.09
CA GLY A 181 0.40 -5.37 8.72
C GLY A 181 -0.60 -5.84 7.67
N TYR A 182 -0.07 -5.92 6.49
CA TYR A 182 -0.77 -6.13 5.24
C TYR A 182 -1.70 -7.36 5.19
N LEU A 183 -1.25 -8.50 5.74
CA LEU A 183 -2.06 -9.71 5.73
C LEU A 183 -3.29 -9.61 6.62
N ASP A 184 -3.20 -8.86 7.72
CA ASP A 184 -4.32 -8.72 8.63
C ASP A 184 -5.44 -7.92 7.98
N LEU A 185 -5.09 -6.95 7.12
CA LEU A 185 -6.06 -6.28 6.27
C LEU A 185 -6.69 -7.24 5.27
N LEU A 186 -5.90 -8.03 4.55
CA LEU A 186 -6.41 -8.96 3.54
C LEU A 186 -7.26 -10.09 4.13
N LYS A 187 -6.95 -10.58 5.34
CA LYS A 187 -7.80 -11.57 6.05
C LYS A 187 -9.23 -11.07 6.27
N ILE A 188 -9.41 -9.75 6.39
CA ILE A 188 -10.72 -9.13 6.57
C ILE A 188 -11.32 -8.75 5.21
N THR A 189 -10.56 -8.08 4.37
CA THR A 189 -11.08 -7.50 3.13
C THR A 189 -11.39 -8.55 2.07
N VAL A 190 -10.60 -9.63 1.94
CA VAL A 190 -10.88 -10.67 0.94
C VAL A 190 -12.20 -11.39 1.21
N PRO A 191 -12.45 -11.97 2.40
CA PRO A 191 -13.72 -12.62 2.67
C PRO A 191 -14.92 -11.69 2.57
N SER A 192 -14.82 -10.46 3.14
CA SER A 192 -15.91 -9.49 3.09
C SER A 192 -16.23 -9.04 1.66
N THR A 193 -15.21 -8.82 0.83
CA THR A 193 -15.40 -8.53 -0.60
C THR A 193 -16.09 -9.67 -1.34
N LEU A 194 -15.63 -10.91 -1.14
CA LEU A 194 -16.25 -12.07 -1.78
C LEU A 194 -17.70 -12.28 -1.35
N CYS A 195 -18.01 -12.08 -0.06
CA CYS A 195 -19.40 -12.10 0.44
C CYS A 195 -20.24 -10.98 -0.19
N GLY A 196 -19.70 -9.77 -0.31
CA GLY A 196 -20.37 -8.65 -0.96
C GLY A 196 -20.63 -8.90 -2.45
N VAL A 197 -19.65 -9.51 -3.16
CA VAL A 197 -19.80 -9.89 -4.57
C VAL A 197 -20.85 -10.98 -4.73
N LEU A 198 -20.89 -11.94 -3.81
CA LEU A 198 -21.95 -12.97 -3.80
C LEU A 198 -23.33 -12.34 -3.60
N ALA A 199 -23.47 -11.46 -2.62
CA ALA A 199 -24.74 -10.79 -2.32
C ALA A 199 -25.23 -9.97 -3.52
N ILE A 200 -24.36 -9.18 -4.16
CA ILE A 200 -24.74 -8.38 -5.35
C ILE A 200 -25.06 -9.29 -6.56
N GLY A 201 -24.32 -10.39 -6.72
CA GLY A 201 -24.60 -11.39 -7.76
C GLY A 201 -25.97 -12.05 -7.59
N ILE A 202 -26.32 -12.46 -6.37
CA ILE A 202 -27.64 -13.03 -6.03
C ILE A 202 -28.74 -11.99 -6.24
N PHE A 203 -28.57 -10.77 -5.73
CA PHE A 203 -29.52 -9.68 -5.93
C PHE A 203 -29.75 -9.41 -7.42
N SER A 204 -28.67 -9.35 -8.19
CA SER A 204 -28.70 -9.12 -9.63
C SER A 204 -29.43 -10.24 -10.39
N TRP A 205 -29.27 -11.49 -9.95
CA TRP A 205 -29.93 -12.63 -10.54
C TRP A 205 -31.47 -12.51 -10.52
N PHE A 206 -32.04 -12.04 -9.43
CA PHE A 206 -33.50 -11.93 -9.26
C PHE A 206 -34.07 -10.61 -9.78
N ARG A 207 -33.27 -9.66 -10.22
CA ARG A 207 -33.75 -8.34 -10.62
C ARG A 207 -34.27 -8.35 -12.08
N GLY A 208 -35.53 -7.92 -12.24
CA GLY A 208 -36.18 -7.71 -13.53
C GLY A 208 -36.54 -9.02 -14.24
N LYS A 209 -37.14 -8.92 -15.42
CA LYS A 209 -37.54 -10.06 -16.27
C LYS A 209 -36.41 -10.43 -17.23
N ASP A 210 -36.34 -11.68 -17.61
CA ASP A 210 -35.50 -12.13 -18.72
C ASP A 210 -36.00 -11.53 -20.03
N LEU A 211 -35.11 -11.41 -21.04
CA LEU A 211 -35.45 -10.72 -22.28
C LEU A 211 -36.52 -11.40 -23.11
N ASP A 212 -36.65 -12.71 -23.01
CA ASP A 212 -37.74 -13.49 -23.63
C ASP A 212 -39.09 -13.19 -23.04
N LYS A 213 -39.15 -12.75 -21.79
CA LYS A 213 -40.37 -12.37 -21.03
C LYS A 213 -40.66 -10.87 -21.04
N ASP A 214 -39.80 -10.07 -21.65
CA ASP A 214 -39.94 -8.63 -21.75
C ASP A 214 -40.62 -8.25 -23.07
N GLN A 215 -41.94 -7.96 -23.01
CA GLN A 215 -42.76 -7.67 -24.18
C GLN A 215 -42.28 -6.45 -24.94
N GLU A 216 -41.85 -5.40 -24.23
CA GLU A 216 -41.35 -4.16 -24.88
C GLU A 216 -40.06 -4.43 -25.63
N PHE A 217 -39.14 -5.19 -25.08
CA PHE A 217 -37.93 -5.60 -25.74
C PHE A 217 -38.20 -6.46 -26.97
N GLN A 218 -39.15 -7.44 -26.88
CA GLN A 218 -39.52 -8.32 -27.97
C GLN A 218 -40.22 -7.53 -29.09
N GLU A 219 -40.98 -6.49 -28.76
CA GLU A 219 -41.55 -5.59 -29.79
C GLU A 219 -40.51 -4.80 -30.54
N LYS A 220 -39.54 -4.23 -29.81
CA LYS A 220 -38.43 -3.51 -30.42
C LYS A 220 -37.57 -4.39 -31.31
N LEU A 221 -37.44 -5.68 -30.98
CA LEU A 221 -36.67 -6.64 -31.80
C LEU A 221 -37.31 -6.94 -33.16
N LYS A 222 -38.58 -6.59 -33.39
CA LYS A 222 -39.21 -6.71 -34.70
C LYS A 222 -38.64 -5.77 -35.73
N ASP A 223 -38.01 -4.65 -35.25
CA ASP A 223 -37.24 -3.71 -36.06
C ASP A 223 -35.91 -4.34 -36.48
N PRO A 224 -35.60 -4.51 -37.78
CA PRO A 224 -34.35 -5.09 -38.24
C PRO A 224 -33.11 -4.25 -37.84
N GLU A 225 -33.23 -2.93 -37.78
CA GLU A 225 -32.10 -2.03 -37.38
C GLU A 225 -31.80 -2.19 -35.89
N PHE A 226 -32.83 -2.22 -35.05
CA PHE A 226 -32.66 -2.45 -33.61
C PHE A 226 -32.09 -3.86 -33.36
N LYS A 227 -32.57 -4.88 -34.06
CA LYS A 227 -32.04 -6.23 -33.97
C LYS A 227 -30.56 -6.30 -34.36
N LYS A 228 -30.17 -5.61 -35.43
CA LYS A 228 -28.80 -5.55 -35.88
C LYS A 228 -27.92 -4.78 -34.83
N TYR A 229 -28.43 -3.72 -34.25
CA TYR A 229 -27.76 -2.98 -33.18
C TYR A 229 -27.50 -3.85 -31.95
N VAL A 230 -28.48 -4.63 -31.52
CA VAL A 230 -28.41 -5.48 -30.32
C VAL A 230 -27.52 -6.70 -30.50
N TYR A 231 -27.57 -7.35 -31.68
CA TYR A 231 -26.88 -8.63 -31.95
C TYR A 231 -25.73 -8.51 -32.96
N GLY A 232 -25.48 -7.30 -33.49
CA GLY A 232 -24.64 -7.13 -34.70
C GLY A 232 -23.15 -7.38 -34.49
N ASP A 233 -22.61 -6.96 -33.35
CA ASP A 233 -21.19 -7.09 -33.08
C ASP A 233 -20.91 -8.06 -31.95
N SER A 234 -20.25 -9.16 -32.27
CA SER A 234 -19.83 -10.12 -31.25
C SER A 234 -18.48 -9.70 -30.68
N ALA A 235 -18.47 -9.23 -29.42
CA ALA A 235 -17.23 -9.00 -28.71
C ALA A 235 -16.64 -10.33 -28.24
N SER A 236 -15.53 -10.76 -28.84
CA SER A 236 -14.81 -11.96 -28.41
C SER A 236 -13.31 -11.75 -28.52
N LEU A 237 -12.60 -12.16 -27.49
CA LEU A 237 -11.14 -12.24 -27.49
C LEU A 237 -10.63 -13.64 -27.88
N LEU A 238 -11.53 -14.65 -27.95
CA LEU A 238 -11.15 -16.05 -28.20
C LEU A 238 -10.59 -16.27 -29.62
N ASP A 239 -11.01 -15.45 -30.58
CA ASP A 239 -10.54 -15.55 -31.97
C ASP A 239 -9.11 -14.99 -32.15
N LYS A 240 -8.63 -14.22 -31.16
CA LYS A 240 -7.29 -13.65 -31.17
C LYS A 240 -6.28 -14.70 -30.74
N LYS A 241 -5.46 -15.17 -31.67
CA LYS A 241 -4.31 -16.03 -31.36
C LYS A 241 -3.25 -15.23 -30.61
N LEU A 242 -3.07 -15.54 -29.33
CA LEU A 242 -2.06 -14.89 -28.52
C LEU A 242 -0.72 -15.65 -28.60
N PRO A 243 0.41 -14.95 -28.78
CA PRO A 243 1.73 -15.58 -28.84
C PRO A 243 2.11 -16.22 -27.50
N GLN A 244 3.01 -17.20 -27.54
CA GLN A 244 3.52 -17.87 -26.35
C GLN A 244 4.16 -16.91 -25.34
N SER A 245 4.73 -15.81 -25.84
CA SER A 245 5.29 -14.75 -24.98
C SER A 245 4.24 -14.13 -24.04
N SER A 246 3.01 -13.94 -24.48
CA SER A 246 1.92 -13.41 -23.64
C SER A 246 1.53 -14.40 -22.53
N TRP A 247 1.54 -15.70 -22.82
CA TRP A 247 1.33 -16.76 -21.80
C TRP A 247 2.46 -16.75 -20.78
N ASN A 248 3.72 -16.60 -21.23
CA ASN A 248 4.85 -16.50 -20.33
C ASN A 248 4.76 -15.28 -19.42
N ALA A 249 4.34 -14.13 -19.97
CA ALA A 249 4.11 -12.92 -19.17
C ALA A 249 3.09 -13.14 -18.05
N MET A 250 1.96 -13.78 -18.39
CA MET A 250 0.92 -14.12 -17.41
C MET A 250 1.47 -15.04 -16.31
N TRP A 251 2.20 -16.10 -16.66
CA TRP A 251 2.74 -17.05 -15.67
C TRP A 251 3.80 -16.42 -14.79
N ILE A 252 4.68 -15.55 -15.32
CA ILE A 252 5.67 -14.80 -14.54
C ILE A 252 4.95 -13.90 -13.51
N PHE A 253 3.92 -13.21 -13.94
CA PHE A 253 3.13 -12.34 -13.07
C PHE A 253 2.43 -13.12 -11.96
N PHE A 254 1.77 -14.23 -12.28
CA PHE A 254 1.15 -15.10 -11.28
C PHE A 254 2.16 -15.70 -10.32
N GLY A 255 3.33 -16.12 -10.82
CA GLY A 255 4.42 -16.62 -10.00
C GLY A 255 4.87 -15.57 -8.98
N ALA A 256 5.01 -14.30 -9.40
CA ALA A 256 5.39 -13.22 -8.50
C ALA A 256 4.32 -12.96 -7.42
N ILE A 257 3.03 -12.92 -7.79
CA ILE A 257 1.93 -12.77 -6.82
C ILE A 257 1.94 -13.95 -5.83
N LEU A 258 2.12 -15.16 -6.31
CA LEU A 258 2.19 -16.34 -5.45
C LEU A 258 3.36 -16.25 -4.45
N VAL A 259 4.55 -15.83 -4.91
CA VAL A 259 5.71 -15.64 -4.03
C VAL A 259 5.45 -14.53 -3.01
N VAL A 260 4.87 -13.41 -3.42
CA VAL A 260 4.47 -12.32 -2.52
C VAL A 260 3.47 -12.81 -1.47
N ALA A 261 2.48 -13.62 -1.86
CA ALA A 261 1.49 -14.20 -0.94
C ALA A 261 2.14 -15.20 0.03
N LEU A 262 3.03 -16.08 -0.45
CA LEU A 262 3.74 -17.05 0.38
C LEU A 262 4.65 -16.35 1.39
N LEU A 263 5.46 -15.38 0.96
CA LEU A 263 6.30 -14.58 1.85
C LEU A 263 5.48 -13.71 2.81
N GLY A 264 4.27 -13.34 2.43
CA GLY A 264 3.32 -12.69 3.30
C GLY A 264 2.84 -13.61 4.42
N TYR A 265 2.45 -14.82 4.08
CA TYR A 265 1.90 -15.81 5.02
C TYR A 265 2.98 -16.41 5.93
N PHE A 266 4.11 -16.81 5.36
CA PHE A 266 5.25 -17.40 6.08
C PHE A 266 6.29 -16.32 6.37
N LYS A 267 6.16 -15.63 7.51
CA LYS A 267 7.10 -14.56 7.92
C LYS A 267 8.54 -15.07 8.06
N GLU A 268 8.71 -16.35 8.41
CA GLU A 268 9.99 -17.02 8.60
C GLU A 268 10.80 -17.16 7.30
N LEU A 269 10.12 -17.21 6.14
CA LEU A 269 10.80 -17.29 4.84
C LEU A 269 11.40 -15.95 4.40
N ARG A 270 11.03 -14.84 5.06
CA ARG A 270 11.59 -13.53 4.73
C ARG A 270 13.00 -13.40 5.30
N PRO A 271 13.96 -12.87 4.52
CA PRO A 271 15.29 -12.61 5.03
C PRO A 271 15.25 -11.64 6.20
N SER A 272 16.02 -11.93 7.23
CA SER A 272 16.19 -11.05 8.37
C SER A 272 17.63 -10.53 8.39
N PHE A 273 17.75 -9.24 8.69
CA PHE A 273 19.03 -8.53 8.76
C PHE A 273 19.28 -8.14 10.20
N GLU A 274 20.53 -8.27 10.62
CA GLU A 274 20.96 -7.74 11.92
C GLU A 274 21.24 -6.24 11.76
N LYS A 275 20.45 -5.41 12.42
CA LYS A 275 20.64 -3.97 12.47
C LYS A 275 21.40 -3.63 13.74
N SER A 276 22.61 -3.11 13.61
CA SER A 276 23.34 -2.53 14.73
C SER A 276 22.61 -1.25 15.17
N ALA A 277 22.19 -1.19 16.43
CA ALA A 277 21.73 0.04 17.03
C ALA A 277 22.91 0.67 17.80
N PRO A 278 23.04 2.01 17.83
CA PRO A 278 23.99 2.65 18.75
C PRO A 278 23.63 2.26 20.21
N ALA A 279 24.63 2.29 21.10
CA ALA A 279 24.41 1.99 22.51
C ALA A 279 23.24 2.82 23.05
N GLN A 280 22.23 2.13 23.58
CA GLN A 280 20.97 2.74 24.07
C GLN A 280 20.84 2.63 25.58
N VAL A 281 21.81 2.02 26.25
CA VAL A 281 21.76 1.81 27.69
C VAL A 281 23.08 2.24 28.31
N VAL A 282 23.00 3.22 29.20
CA VAL A 282 24.09 3.63 30.10
C VAL A 282 23.79 3.06 31.45
N GLU A 283 24.64 2.16 31.96
CA GLU A 283 24.51 1.58 33.27
C GLU A 283 25.56 2.17 34.22
N VAL A 284 25.14 2.49 35.44
CA VAL A 284 26.03 2.81 36.53
C VAL A 284 26.15 1.57 37.39
N LEU A 285 27.36 1.01 37.46
CA LEU A 285 27.67 -0.24 38.14
C LEU A 285 28.37 0.10 39.48
N SER A 286 27.92 -0.52 40.56
CA SER A 286 28.69 -0.60 41.80
C SER A 286 29.11 -2.06 42.03
N GLY A 287 30.39 -2.34 41.81
CA GLY A 287 30.90 -3.68 41.61
C GLY A 287 30.28 -4.33 40.36
N ASP A 288 29.72 -5.54 40.46
CA ASP A 288 29.09 -6.24 39.32
C ASP A 288 27.58 -5.99 39.22
N LYS A 289 27.01 -5.11 40.02
CA LYS A 289 25.55 -4.83 40.00
C LYS A 289 25.24 -3.47 39.42
N ALA A 290 24.31 -3.45 38.45
CA ALA A 290 23.74 -2.21 37.95
C ALA A 290 22.87 -1.56 39.06
N VAL A 291 23.29 -0.40 39.52
CA VAL A 291 22.57 0.41 40.53
C VAL A 291 21.59 1.34 39.82
N LYS A 292 21.95 1.83 38.65
CA LYS A 292 21.11 2.71 37.84
C LYS A 292 21.33 2.43 36.38
N SER A 293 20.25 2.48 35.56
CA SER A 293 20.35 2.33 34.12
C SER A 293 19.48 3.37 33.40
N PHE A 294 20.01 3.92 32.33
CA PHE A 294 19.35 4.90 31.48
C PHE A 294 19.11 4.28 30.11
N ASN A 295 17.85 4.01 29.82
CA ASN A 295 17.42 3.54 28.51
C ASN A 295 17.16 4.74 27.59
N VAL A 296 17.97 4.91 26.57
CA VAL A 296 17.80 5.98 25.58
C VAL A 296 17.03 5.44 24.40
N LYS A 297 15.73 5.67 24.39
CA LYS A 297 14.86 5.41 23.23
C LYS A 297 14.85 6.66 22.36
N ASP A 298 15.12 6.50 21.08
CA ASP A 298 15.06 7.59 20.09
C ASP A 298 15.98 8.80 20.33
N GLY A 299 16.94 8.68 21.25
CA GLY A 299 17.92 9.72 21.57
C GLY A 299 19.33 9.38 21.08
N LYS A 300 20.29 10.18 21.51
CA LYS A 300 21.72 10.03 21.19
C LYS A 300 22.57 10.00 22.43
N ILE A 301 23.53 9.10 22.48
CA ILE A 301 24.54 9.02 23.54
C ILE A 301 25.88 9.50 22.96
N LEU A 302 26.55 10.40 23.64
CA LEU A 302 27.92 10.83 23.31
C LEU A 302 28.83 10.58 24.50
N ALA A 303 29.95 9.91 24.29
CA ALA A 303 31.00 9.85 25.26
C ALA A 303 31.84 11.16 25.22
N VAL A 304 32.23 11.66 26.36
CA VAL A 304 33.02 12.93 26.51
C VAL A 304 34.34 12.59 27.20
N ALA A 305 35.46 12.88 26.54
CA ALA A 305 36.79 12.78 27.06
C ALA A 305 37.33 14.18 27.40
N LYS A 306 38.47 14.26 28.10
CA LYS A 306 39.12 15.53 28.42
C LYS A 306 39.38 16.42 27.20
N ASP A 307 39.64 15.78 26.04
CA ASP A 307 39.97 16.46 24.79
C ASP A 307 38.75 16.75 23.90
N GLY A 308 37.52 16.44 24.35
CA GLY A 308 36.28 16.69 23.60
C GLY A 308 35.33 15.52 23.45
N LYS A 309 34.23 15.73 22.73
CA LYS A 309 33.17 14.69 22.52
C LYS A 309 33.63 13.62 21.56
N VAL A 310 33.50 12.36 21.94
CA VAL A 310 33.87 11.20 21.17
C VAL A 310 32.64 10.46 20.73
N ALA A 311 32.50 10.22 19.43
CA ALA A 311 31.44 9.38 18.91
C ALA A 311 31.65 7.91 19.32
N LEU A 312 30.60 7.24 19.77
CA LEU A 312 30.64 5.82 20.05
C LEU A 312 30.72 5.03 18.73
N GLU A 313 31.70 4.13 18.63
CA GLU A 313 31.75 3.12 17.56
C GLU A 313 31.13 1.83 18.03
N VAL A 314 30.22 1.29 17.22
CA VAL A 314 29.67 -0.05 17.43
C VAL A 314 30.50 -1.05 16.63
N LYS A 315 31.30 -1.87 17.31
CA LYS A 315 32.08 -2.96 16.72
C LYS A 315 31.73 -4.26 17.43
N ASP A 316 31.49 -5.31 16.66
CA ASP A 316 31.10 -6.63 17.19
C ASP A 316 29.98 -6.59 18.24
N ASN A 317 29.01 -5.72 18.04
CA ASN A 317 27.86 -5.45 18.95
C ASN A 317 28.22 -4.82 20.29
N LYS A 318 29.41 -4.31 20.45
CA LYS A 318 29.78 -3.57 21.66
C LYS A 318 29.98 -2.11 21.28
N ALA A 319 29.26 -1.24 21.95
CA ALA A 319 29.54 0.19 21.86
C ALA A 319 30.82 0.47 22.64
N LYS A 320 31.85 0.94 21.94
CA LYS A 320 33.10 1.39 22.54
C LYS A 320 33.37 2.82 22.12
N ALA A 321 33.79 3.63 23.05
CA ALA A 321 34.41 4.89 22.71
C ALA A 321 35.78 4.64 22.08
N LYS A 322 36.17 5.43 21.08
CA LYS A 322 37.49 5.34 20.44
C LYS A 322 38.64 5.60 21.41
N THR A 323 38.38 6.43 22.42
CA THR A 323 39.30 6.80 23.47
C THR A 323 38.66 6.69 24.84
N ALA A 324 39.45 6.73 25.91
CA ALA A 324 38.94 6.82 27.27
C ALA A 324 38.05 8.06 27.43
N TYR A 325 36.93 7.92 28.14
CA TYR A 325 35.98 9.00 28.38
C TYR A 325 35.77 9.19 29.88
N ASP A 326 35.51 10.43 30.30
CA ASP A 326 35.27 10.79 31.69
C ASP A 326 33.78 10.96 31.96
N SER A 327 32.96 11.18 30.94
CA SER A 327 31.52 11.33 31.08
C SER A 327 30.78 10.89 29.84
N VAL A 328 29.46 10.64 30.02
CA VAL A 328 28.51 10.29 28.97
C VAL A 328 27.37 11.29 28.98
N GLU A 329 27.13 11.93 27.87
CA GLU A 329 26.00 12.84 27.66
C GLU A 329 24.87 12.12 26.95
N ILE A 330 23.66 12.27 27.47
CA ILE A 330 22.43 11.67 26.96
C ILE A 330 21.53 12.77 26.41
N TYR A 331 21.21 12.69 25.13
CA TYR A 331 20.36 13.63 24.40
C TYR A 331 19.04 13.01 24.04
N ASP A 332 17.97 13.81 24.00
CA ASP A 332 16.67 13.43 23.49
C ASP A 332 16.66 13.39 21.95
N ASN A 333 15.49 13.05 21.38
CA ASN A 333 15.26 12.99 19.93
C ASN A 333 15.31 14.39 19.26
N LYS A 334 15.23 15.47 20.04
CA LYS A 334 15.33 16.86 19.57
C LYS A 334 16.76 17.40 19.65
N GLY A 335 17.69 16.62 20.19
CA GLY A 335 19.08 17.02 20.39
C GLY A 335 19.31 17.85 21.64
N THR A 336 18.37 17.87 22.59
CA THR A 336 18.53 18.54 23.88
C THR A 336 19.23 17.62 24.88
N LEU A 337 20.25 18.13 25.59
CA LEU A 337 20.93 17.39 26.63
C LEU A 337 19.98 17.17 27.80
N THR A 338 19.68 15.89 28.09
CA THR A 338 18.76 15.50 29.16
C THR A 338 19.48 15.11 30.43
N GLN A 339 20.62 14.43 30.29
CA GLN A 339 21.41 13.96 31.44
C GLN A 339 22.88 13.87 31.09
N THR A 340 23.72 14.07 32.12
CA THR A 340 25.18 13.83 32.06
C THR A 340 25.52 12.83 33.17
N VAL A 341 26.26 11.78 32.82
CA VAL A 341 26.79 10.78 33.74
C VAL A 341 28.30 10.88 33.70
N ALA A 342 28.91 11.45 34.75
CA ALA A 342 30.33 11.72 34.79
C ALA A 342 31.05 10.87 35.84
N LEU A 343 32.25 10.40 35.49
CA LEU A 343 33.15 9.72 36.43
C LEU A 343 34.03 10.74 37.11
N GLN A 344 33.94 10.83 38.43
CA GLN A 344 34.80 11.70 39.28
C GLN A 344 35.49 10.84 40.32
N ASP A 345 36.78 10.66 40.14
CA ASP A 345 37.58 9.69 40.92
C ASP A 345 36.98 8.29 40.86
N ASN A 346 36.49 7.74 41.97
CA ASN A 346 35.81 6.45 42.03
C ASN A 346 34.28 6.56 42.13
N ASN A 347 33.73 7.76 41.92
CA ASN A 347 32.29 7.99 42.05
C ASN A 347 31.69 8.39 40.71
N VAL A 348 30.44 8.05 40.53
CA VAL A 348 29.66 8.47 39.35
C VAL A 348 28.70 9.59 39.76
N VAL A 349 28.82 10.72 39.13
CA VAL A 349 27.96 11.89 39.33
C VAL A 349 26.97 11.98 38.15
N ILE A 350 25.67 11.92 38.47
CA ILE A 350 24.59 12.00 37.50
C ILE A 350 23.93 13.37 37.63
N THR A 351 23.91 14.14 36.55
CA THR A 351 23.28 15.47 36.52
C THR A 351 22.11 15.44 35.55
N ALA A 352 20.93 15.83 36.01
CA ALA A 352 19.71 15.95 35.21
C ALA A 352 19.02 17.27 35.51
N GLY A 353 19.22 18.28 34.64
CA GLY A 353 18.82 19.65 34.92
C GLY A 353 19.54 20.16 36.17
N ASP A 354 18.80 20.70 37.17
CA ASP A 354 19.35 21.22 38.44
C ASP A 354 19.56 20.13 39.51
N LYS A 355 19.31 18.86 39.22
CA LYS A 355 19.46 17.75 40.17
C LYS A 355 20.75 17.00 39.91
N THR A 356 21.54 16.83 40.98
CA THR A 356 22.78 16.06 40.96
C THR A 356 22.68 14.93 41.97
N GLU A 357 23.05 13.73 41.56
CA GLU A 357 23.11 12.54 42.40
C GLU A 357 24.48 11.89 42.25
N THR A 358 25.09 11.54 43.35
CA THR A 358 26.40 10.89 43.38
C THR A 358 26.28 9.46 43.88
N ILE A 359 26.87 8.52 43.15
CA ILE A 359 26.94 7.10 43.51
C ILE A 359 28.41 6.77 43.79
N GLU A 360 28.71 6.39 45.03
CA GLU A 360 30.07 6.09 45.46
C GLU A 360 30.53 4.71 44.96
N ASN A 361 31.84 4.57 44.70
CA ASN A 361 32.47 3.35 44.22
C ASN A 361 31.75 2.75 42.98
N ALA A 362 31.48 3.58 42.01
CA ALA A 362 30.71 3.21 40.83
C ALA A 362 31.51 3.46 39.53
N ALA A 363 31.19 2.68 38.50
CA ALA A 363 31.73 2.78 37.17
C ALA A 363 30.60 2.97 36.14
N ILE A 364 30.93 3.54 34.98
CA ILE A 364 30.02 3.70 33.86
C ILE A 364 30.24 2.55 32.88
N ASP A 365 29.20 1.81 32.56
CA ASP A 365 29.19 0.78 31.53
C ASP A 365 28.21 1.17 30.42
N LEU A 366 28.68 1.05 29.17
CA LEU A 366 27.87 1.28 27.98
C LEU A 366 27.48 -0.07 27.41
N LYS A 367 26.23 -0.46 27.65
CA LYS A 367 25.70 -1.69 27.08
C LYS A 367 25.17 -1.48 25.69
N ASP A 368 25.57 -2.38 24.83
CA ASP A 368 25.03 -2.50 23.51
C ASP A 368 23.59 -3.00 23.58
N THR A 369 22.71 -2.39 22.83
CA THR A 369 21.45 -3.03 22.51
C THR A 369 21.74 -4.26 21.65
N ALA A 370 21.25 -5.41 22.08
CA ALA A 370 21.35 -6.64 21.31
C ALA A 370 20.98 -6.38 19.85
N LYS A 371 21.76 -6.93 18.91
CA LYS A 371 21.44 -6.88 17.47
C LYS A 371 19.97 -7.18 17.29
N LYS A 372 19.20 -6.21 16.86
CA LYS A 372 17.78 -6.44 16.58
C LYS A 372 17.68 -7.07 15.21
N LYS A 373 17.23 -8.33 15.16
CA LYS A 373 16.86 -8.95 13.87
C LYS A 373 15.66 -8.20 13.33
N VAL A 374 15.85 -7.52 12.21
CA VAL A 374 14.78 -6.85 11.48
C VAL A 374 14.46 -7.70 10.25
N THR A 375 13.30 -8.32 10.25
CA THR A 375 12.80 -9.09 9.12
C THR A 375 12.35 -8.14 8.00
N LEU A 376 12.62 -8.48 6.74
CA LEU A 376 12.21 -7.70 5.58
C LEU A 376 10.71 -7.41 5.62
N GLY A 377 10.35 -6.13 5.62
CA GLY A 377 8.96 -5.68 5.65
C GLY A 377 8.21 -6.07 4.37
N MET A 378 6.89 -6.29 4.49
CA MET A 378 6.05 -6.73 3.37
C MET A 378 6.02 -5.72 2.21
N VAL A 379 6.11 -4.44 2.51
CA VAL A 379 6.22 -3.35 1.54
C VAL A 379 7.43 -3.57 0.60
N HIS A 380 8.60 -3.85 1.17
CA HIS A 380 9.81 -4.13 0.39
C HIS A 380 9.70 -5.45 -0.41
N VAL A 381 9.05 -6.47 0.16
CA VAL A 381 8.80 -7.74 -0.57
C VAL A 381 7.98 -7.46 -1.83
N ILE A 382 6.89 -6.69 -1.72
CA ILE A 382 6.06 -6.32 -2.87
C ILE A 382 6.89 -5.54 -3.91
N GLN A 383 7.63 -4.51 -3.47
CA GLN A 383 8.47 -3.70 -4.37
C GLN A 383 9.45 -4.56 -5.15
N ILE A 384 10.21 -5.41 -4.46
CA ILE A 384 11.24 -6.25 -5.07
C ILE A 384 10.62 -7.25 -6.06
N PHE A 385 9.62 -8.01 -5.65
CA PHE A 385 9.07 -9.09 -6.48
C PHE A 385 8.21 -8.56 -7.63
N MET A 386 7.53 -7.44 -7.47
CA MET A 386 6.80 -6.81 -8.57
C MET A 386 7.78 -6.24 -9.61
N LEU A 387 8.81 -5.50 -9.20
CA LEU A 387 9.82 -5.00 -10.16
C LEU A 387 10.57 -6.15 -10.84
N LEU A 388 10.89 -7.22 -10.12
CA LEU A 388 11.50 -8.42 -10.69
C LEU A 388 10.57 -9.03 -11.75
N ALA A 389 9.27 -9.18 -11.46
CA ALA A 389 8.31 -9.71 -12.42
C ALA A 389 8.21 -8.83 -13.68
N GLY A 390 8.11 -7.51 -13.52
CA GLY A 390 8.12 -6.57 -14.64
C GLY A 390 9.38 -6.71 -15.49
N SER A 391 10.54 -6.80 -14.87
CA SER A 391 11.82 -7.00 -15.54
C SER A 391 11.88 -8.33 -16.30
N LEU A 392 11.47 -9.42 -15.67
CA LEU A 392 11.43 -10.74 -16.31
C LEU A 392 10.44 -10.75 -17.50
N ILE A 393 9.27 -10.14 -17.35
CA ILE A 393 8.31 -10.02 -18.45
C ILE A 393 8.99 -9.30 -19.64
N ILE A 394 9.63 -8.15 -19.42
CA ILE A 394 10.30 -7.40 -20.49
C ILE A 394 11.38 -8.27 -21.18
N ILE A 395 12.21 -8.97 -20.40
CA ILE A 395 13.29 -9.81 -20.93
C ILE A 395 12.73 -10.94 -21.79
N PHE A 396 11.74 -11.70 -21.28
CA PHE A 396 11.20 -12.87 -21.97
C PHE A 396 10.25 -12.54 -23.11
N THR A 397 9.55 -11.39 -23.07
CA THR A 397 8.60 -11.00 -24.11
C THR A 397 9.16 -9.99 -25.08
N LYS A 398 10.33 -9.40 -24.79
CA LYS A 398 10.92 -8.30 -25.56
C LYS A 398 9.97 -7.13 -25.78
N THR A 399 9.14 -6.86 -24.76
CA THR A 399 8.15 -5.78 -24.81
C THR A 399 8.85 -4.42 -24.84
N ASP A 400 8.43 -3.56 -25.76
CA ASP A 400 8.96 -2.20 -25.90
C ASP A 400 8.54 -1.31 -24.73
N ALA A 401 9.52 -0.67 -24.09
CA ALA A 401 9.28 0.26 -22.97
C ALA A 401 8.39 1.46 -23.37
N GLY A 402 8.44 1.88 -24.62
CA GLY A 402 7.56 2.94 -25.15
C GLY A 402 6.09 2.56 -25.14
N LYS A 403 5.76 1.27 -25.30
CA LYS A 403 4.39 0.77 -25.16
C LYS A 403 3.91 0.76 -23.72
N ILE A 404 4.81 0.49 -22.77
CA ILE A 404 4.50 0.48 -21.34
C ILE A 404 4.09 1.88 -20.87
N SER A 405 4.87 2.90 -21.22
CA SER A 405 4.61 4.29 -20.80
C SER A 405 3.34 4.91 -21.41
N LYS A 406 2.91 4.42 -22.57
CA LYS A 406 1.67 4.86 -23.24
C LYS A 406 0.42 4.12 -22.75
N ASN A 407 0.59 3.11 -21.92
CA ASN A 407 -0.47 2.25 -21.42
C ASN A 407 -1.39 2.99 -20.46
N GLU A 408 -2.69 2.67 -20.48
CA GLU A 408 -3.71 3.30 -19.65
C GLU A 408 -3.48 3.00 -18.15
N ILE A 409 -3.07 1.77 -17.80
CA ILE A 409 -2.73 1.40 -16.42
C ILE A 409 -1.57 2.24 -15.90
N PHE A 410 -0.53 2.44 -16.73
CA PHE A 410 0.60 3.29 -16.35
C PHE A 410 0.17 4.72 -16.11
N ARG A 411 -0.60 5.32 -17.04
CA ARG A 411 -1.10 6.70 -16.91
C ARG A 411 -1.97 6.88 -15.68
N SER A 412 -2.92 5.98 -15.43
CA SER A 412 -3.81 6.02 -14.26
C SER A 412 -3.03 5.85 -12.96
N GLY A 413 -2.04 4.96 -12.95
CA GLY A 413 -1.17 4.75 -11.79
C GLY A 413 -0.28 5.96 -11.49
N MET A 414 0.25 6.63 -12.51
CA MET A 414 1.01 7.88 -12.32
C MET A 414 0.14 9.01 -11.79
N ILE A 415 -1.14 9.08 -12.18
CA ILE A 415 -2.10 10.03 -11.60
C ILE A 415 -2.31 9.73 -10.11
N ALA A 416 -2.48 8.45 -9.75
CA ALA A 416 -2.61 8.05 -8.36
C ALA A 416 -1.35 8.39 -7.53
N LEU A 417 -0.16 8.25 -8.11
CA LEU A 417 1.11 8.60 -7.46
C LEU A 417 1.18 10.10 -7.12
N VAL A 418 0.65 10.97 -7.98
CA VAL A 418 0.61 12.42 -7.73
C VAL A 418 -0.44 12.79 -6.68
N ALA A 419 -1.46 11.95 -6.49
CA ALA A 419 -2.52 12.17 -5.51
C ALA A 419 -2.12 11.76 -4.07
N VAL A 420 -1.07 10.96 -3.92
CA VAL A 420 -0.49 10.52 -2.62
C VAL A 420 0.56 11.51 -2.16
#